data_06d8d5905885073b886ca196bb955db8
#
_entry.id   06d8d5905885073b886ca196bb955db8
#
_cell.length_a   1.000
_cell.length_b   1.000
_cell.length_c   1.000
_cell.angle_alpha   90.00
_cell.angle_beta   90.00
_cell.angle_gamma   90.00
#
_symmetry.space_group_name_H-M   'P 1'
#
loop_
_entity.id
_entity.type
_entity.pdbx_description
1 polymer ?
#
loop_
_entity_poly.entity_id
_entity_poly.type
_entity_poly.pdbx_seq_one_letter_code
_entity_poly.pdbx_strand_id
1 'polypeptide(L)'
;PDDNDYHVDDTNEYVYNEVAIDYNAGLVGALAGLYRYYGDGEQGIEDFPPYEGNNDEGIYAAGKIEQDNDQRTQVTITIYNETFFPPQYLSGITARYFFSIEELSDYSQDISNVTVEVYYDEGDSAYGEATTVSDPQVWNEDEGICYVEIDWSAFEIYGNREIQIALIAEQAGDYASHWDPNNDWSHTDITSTESATEYIPVYLDGDLYNGIEP
;
A
#
# COMPACT_ATOMS: atom_id res chain seq x y z
N PRO A 1 -22.26 -47.72 -4.03
CA PRO A 1 -21.80 -46.35 -3.95
C PRO A 1 -22.15 -45.70 -5.29
N ASP A 2 -22.96 -44.67 -5.24
CA ASP A 2 -23.33 -43.93 -6.43
C ASP A 2 -22.09 -43.18 -6.90
N ASP A 3 -21.77 -43.27 -8.21
CA ASP A 3 -20.64 -42.56 -8.82
C ASP A 3 -20.81 -41.03 -8.81
N ASN A 4 -21.77 -40.52 -8.04
CA ASN A 4 -22.08 -39.10 -7.91
C ASN A 4 -21.46 -38.42 -6.68
N ASP A 5 -20.70 -39.13 -5.86
CA ASP A 5 -19.96 -38.55 -4.72
C ASP A 5 -18.60 -37.96 -5.17
N TYR A 6 -18.50 -37.58 -6.42
CA TYR A 6 -17.29 -36.93 -6.93
C TYR A 6 -17.27 -35.46 -6.51
N HIS A 7 -16.48 -35.15 -5.49
CA HIS A 7 -16.20 -33.78 -5.05
C HIS A 7 -14.80 -33.38 -5.51
N VAL A 8 -14.68 -32.26 -6.19
CA VAL A 8 -13.41 -31.63 -6.51
C VAL A 8 -13.27 -30.41 -5.62
N ASP A 9 -12.20 -30.37 -4.83
CA ASP A 9 -11.83 -29.20 -4.04
C ASP A 9 -11.14 -28.17 -4.96
N ASP A 10 -11.95 -27.42 -5.66
CA ASP A 10 -11.53 -26.37 -6.61
C ASP A 10 -12.39 -25.13 -6.39
N THR A 11 -11.73 -24.00 -6.13
CA THR A 11 -12.38 -22.69 -5.88
C THR A 11 -13.25 -22.22 -7.07
N ASN A 12 -12.93 -22.68 -8.28
CA ASN A 12 -13.70 -22.34 -9.48
C ASN A 12 -14.94 -23.21 -9.69
N GLU A 13 -15.06 -24.33 -8.93
CA GLU A 13 -16.22 -25.23 -9.00
C GLU A 13 -17.28 -24.78 -8.00
N TYR A 14 -18.01 -23.73 -8.35
CA TYR A 14 -19.01 -23.11 -7.48
C TYR A 14 -20.20 -24.02 -7.13
N VAL A 15 -20.49 -25.04 -7.94
CA VAL A 15 -21.63 -25.93 -7.70
C VAL A 15 -21.47 -26.73 -6.41
N TYR A 16 -20.22 -27.11 -6.05
CA TYR A 16 -19.93 -27.92 -4.87
C TYR A 16 -19.17 -27.13 -3.78
N ASN A 17 -18.51 -26.05 -4.15
CA ASN A 17 -17.59 -25.33 -3.27
C ASN A 17 -17.99 -23.86 -3.04
N GLU A 18 -19.22 -23.45 -3.43
CA GLU A 18 -19.70 -22.11 -3.14
C GLU A 18 -19.82 -21.93 -1.63
N VAL A 19 -19.02 -20.99 -1.10
CA VAL A 19 -19.06 -20.60 0.31
C VAL A 19 -20.07 -19.47 0.47
N ALA A 20 -21.29 -19.83 0.91
CA ALA A 20 -22.33 -18.86 1.17
C ALA A 20 -22.65 -18.77 2.66
N ILE A 21 -22.99 -17.57 3.15
CA ILE A 21 -23.27 -17.33 4.56
C ILE A 21 -24.47 -18.17 5.05
N ASP A 22 -25.48 -18.33 4.22
CA ASP A 22 -26.69 -19.12 4.52
C ASP A 22 -26.40 -20.62 4.64
N TYR A 23 -25.52 -21.19 3.84
CA TYR A 23 -25.08 -22.58 3.98
C TYR A 23 -24.28 -22.80 5.26
N ASN A 24 -23.36 -21.88 5.56
CA ASN A 24 -22.57 -21.93 6.79
C ASN A 24 -23.42 -21.69 8.03
N ALA A 25 -24.45 -20.84 7.98
CA ALA A 25 -25.34 -20.61 9.11
C ALA A 25 -26.06 -21.86 9.58
N GLY A 26 -26.47 -22.72 8.64
CA GLY A 26 -27.08 -24.02 8.96
C GLY A 26 -26.12 -24.94 9.71
N LEU A 27 -24.87 -25.04 9.27
CA LEU A 27 -23.82 -25.85 9.91
C LEU A 27 -23.49 -25.30 11.31
N VAL A 28 -23.27 -23.97 11.43
CA VAL A 28 -22.98 -23.32 12.72
C VAL A 28 -24.14 -23.53 13.72
N GLY A 29 -25.38 -23.40 13.25
CA GLY A 29 -26.57 -23.66 14.07
C GLY A 29 -26.65 -25.12 14.55
N ALA A 30 -26.35 -26.07 13.67
CA ALA A 30 -26.32 -27.50 14.02
C ALA A 30 -25.21 -27.81 15.02
N LEU A 31 -24.00 -27.28 14.83
CA LEU A 31 -22.88 -27.46 15.76
C LEU A 31 -23.16 -26.85 17.13
N ALA A 32 -23.75 -25.67 17.18
CA ALA A 32 -24.15 -25.01 18.41
C ALA A 32 -25.26 -25.84 19.18
N GLY A 33 -26.20 -26.42 18.42
CA GLY A 33 -27.22 -27.31 18.97
C GLY A 33 -26.62 -28.59 19.56
N LEU A 34 -25.70 -29.23 18.82
CA LEU A 34 -24.98 -30.41 19.28
C LEU A 34 -24.14 -30.10 20.53
N TYR A 35 -23.42 -29.02 20.55
CA TYR A 35 -22.65 -28.60 21.73
C TYR A 35 -23.52 -28.37 22.93
N ARG A 36 -24.71 -27.75 22.77
CA ARG A 36 -25.67 -27.54 23.88
C ARG A 36 -26.21 -28.84 24.46
N TYR A 37 -26.42 -29.86 23.64
CA TYR A 37 -27.04 -31.13 24.06
C TYR A 37 -26.02 -32.16 24.53
N TYR A 38 -24.85 -32.18 23.98
CA TYR A 38 -23.84 -33.22 24.21
C TYR A 38 -22.53 -32.69 24.78
N GLY A 39 -22.34 -31.37 24.77
CA GLY A 39 -21.19 -30.74 25.41
C GLY A 39 -21.32 -30.83 26.93
N ASP A 40 -20.24 -31.14 27.59
CA ASP A 40 -20.16 -31.32 29.06
C ASP A 40 -19.90 -30.01 29.80
N GLY A 41 -19.93 -28.86 29.08
CA GLY A 41 -19.63 -27.54 29.62
C GLY A 41 -18.15 -27.27 29.77
N GLU A 42 -17.30 -28.12 29.18
CA GLU A 42 -15.89 -27.80 29.05
C GLU A 42 -15.67 -26.47 28.31
N GLN A 43 -14.68 -25.75 28.74
CA GLN A 43 -14.26 -24.52 28.06
C GLN A 43 -13.76 -24.87 26.63
N GLY A 44 -13.93 -23.95 25.70
CA GLY A 44 -13.39 -24.13 24.36
C GLY A 44 -11.90 -24.42 24.42
N ILE A 45 -11.36 -24.97 23.35
CA ILE A 45 -9.93 -25.31 23.22
C ILE A 45 -9.12 -24.04 23.51
N GLU A 46 -8.41 -23.99 24.63
CA GLU A 46 -7.57 -22.85 25.03
C GLU A 46 -6.40 -22.64 24.05
N ASP A 47 -5.93 -23.73 23.43
CA ASP A 47 -4.85 -23.73 22.44
C ASP A 47 -5.41 -23.87 21.01
N PHE A 48 -6.53 -23.24 20.71
CA PHE A 48 -6.93 -23.13 19.30
C PHE A 48 -5.77 -22.45 18.57
N PRO A 49 -5.20 -23.05 17.53
CA PRO A 49 -4.06 -22.45 16.87
C PRO A 49 -4.43 -21.03 16.47
N PRO A 50 -3.61 -20.03 16.86
CA PRO A 50 -3.84 -18.67 16.40
C PRO A 50 -3.95 -18.72 14.89
N TYR A 51 -4.86 -17.93 14.34
CA TYR A 51 -4.89 -17.75 12.91
C TYR A 51 -3.51 -17.17 12.51
N GLU A 52 -2.72 -17.99 11.85
CA GLU A 52 -1.51 -17.53 11.17
C GLU A 52 -1.94 -16.87 9.87
N GLY A 53 -2.58 -15.70 9.97
CA GLY A 53 -2.79 -14.84 8.82
C GLY A 53 -1.43 -14.37 8.35
N ASN A 54 -1.22 -14.39 7.06
CA ASN A 54 -0.06 -13.76 6.44
C ASN A 54 -0.27 -12.24 6.51
N ASN A 55 -0.13 -11.67 7.72
CA ASN A 55 -0.31 -10.24 7.95
C ASN A 55 0.86 -9.42 7.40
N ASP A 56 1.97 -10.10 7.07
CA ASP A 56 3.20 -9.45 6.61
C ASP A 56 3.07 -8.84 5.19
N GLU A 57 2.00 -9.15 4.46
CA GLU A 57 1.77 -8.66 3.09
C GLU A 57 0.46 -7.86 2.95
N GLY A 58 -0.26 -7.64 4.04
CA GLY A 58 -1.59 -7.02 4.00
C GLY A 58 -1.57 -5.50 3.78
N ILE A 59 -0.42 -4.83 3.96
CA ILE A 59 -0.28 -3.39 3.72
C ILE A 59 0.90 -3.18 2.80
N TYR A 60 0.64 -2.54 1.67
CA TYR A 60 1.66 -2.27 0.65
C TYR A 60 1.31 -1.04 -0.17
N ALA A 61 2.29 -0.54 -0.92
CA ALA A 61 2.09 0.54 -1.89
C ALA A 61 2.01 0.00 -3.31
N ALA A 62 1.19 0.62 -4.13
CA ALA A 62 1.23 0.52 -5.57
C ALA A 62 1.56 1.88 -6.18
N GLY A 63 2.21 1.86 -7.34
CA GLY A 63 2.60 3.05 -8.06
C GLY A 63 2.16 3.03 -9.52
N LYS A 64 1.89 4.22 -10.06
CA LYS A 64 1.58 4.43 -11.48
C LYS A 64 2.18 5.75 -11.93
N ILE A 65 2.94 5.72 -13.03
CA ILE A 65 3.47 6.95 -13.65
C ILE A 65 2.36 7.62 -14.45
N GLU A 66 2.07 8.87 -14.13
CA GLU A 66 1.17 9.72 -14.90
C GLU A 66 1.93 10.55 -15.93
N GLN A 67 3.09 11.06 -15.53
CA GLN A 67 3.99 11.82 -16.39
C GLN A 67 5.41 11.74 -15.85
N ASP A 68 6.38 11.45 -16.73
CA ASP A 68 7.80 11.51 -16.46
C ASP A 68 8.51 12.19 -17.63
N ASN A 69 9.33 13.16 -17.34
CA ASN A 69 10.11 13.90 -18.34
C ASN A 69 11.24 14.69 -17.65
N ASP A 70 11.97 15.48 -18.44
CA ASP A 70 13.09 16.33 -18.01
C ASP A 70 12.71 17.48 -17.05
N GLN A 71 11.46 17.59 -16.65
CA GLN A 71 10.98 18.61 -15.73
C GLN A 71 10.39 18.01 -14.44
N ARG A 72 9.76 16.85 -14.54
CA ARG A 72 8.99 16.28 -13.41
C ARG A 72 8.81 14.78 -13.46
N THR A 73 8.60 14.22 -12.30
CA THR A 73 7.94 12.93 -12.10
C THR A 73 6.58 13.17 -11.48
N GLN A 74 5.49 12.80 -12.16
CA GLN A 74 4.15 12.80 -11.63
C GLN A 74 3.69 11.36 -11.46
N VAL A 75 3.34 10.98 -10.25
CA VAL A 75 3.03 9.59 -9.86
C VAL A 75 1.74 9.54 -9.06
N THR A 76 0.91 8.56 -9.35
CA THR A 76 -0.17 8.12 -8.47
C THR A 76 0.37 7.04 -7.55
N ILE A 77 0.19 7.20 -6.27
CA ILE A 77 0.55 6.26 -5.21
C ILE A 77 -0.72 5.83 -4.50
N THR A 78 -0.94 4.53 -4.43
CA THR A 78 -2.08 3.95 -3.73
C THR A 78 -1.57 3.09 -2.57
N ILE A 79 -1.99 3.41 -1.36
CA ILE A 79 -1.81 2.53 -0.21
C ILE A 79 -2.96 1.54 -0.16
N TYR A 80 -2.62 0.27 -0.04
CA TYR A 80 -3.56 -0.82 0.18
C TYR A 80 -3.43 -1.35 1.60
N ASN A 81 -4.55 -1.49 2.29
CA ASN A 81 -4.69 -2.29 3.50
C ASN A 81 -5.68 -3.40 3.19
N GLU A 82 -5.15 -4.55 2.83
CA GLU A 82 -5.91 -5.76 2.49
C GLU A 82 -5.82 -6.81 3.62
N THR A 83 -5.57 -6.35 4.86
CA THR A 83 -5.59 -7.24 6.01
C THR A 83 -6.96 -7.93 6.08
N PHE A 84 -6.93 -9.26 6.29
CA PHE A 84 -8.14 -10.07 6.25
C PHE A 84 -8.00 -11.19 7.30
N PHE A 85 -9.00 -11.41 8.10
CA PHE A 85 -9.02 -12.39 9.19
C PHE A 85 -8.10 -12.12 10.41
N PRO A 86 -8.41 -11.15 11.21
CA PRO A 86 -9.49 -10.18 11.03
C PRO A 86 -9.02 -8.99 10.20
N PRO A 87 -9.96 -8.28 9.54
CA PRO A 87 -9.63 -6.99 8.94
C PRO A 87 -9.19 -6.02 10.03
N GLN A 88 -8.12 -5.28 9.78
CA GLN A 88 -7.57 -4.31 10.72
C GLN A 88 -7.73 -2.90 10.13
N TYR A 89 -8.41 -2.04 10.85
CA TYR A 89 -8.40 -0.61 10.57
C TYR A 89 -7.14 -0.05 11.21
N LEU A 90 -6.22 0.45 10.41
CA LEU A 90 -4.91 0.89 10.89
C LEU A 90 -4.72 2.39 10.66
N SER A 91 -4.28 3.08 11.70
CA SER A 91 -3.71 4.41 11.65
C SER A 91 -2.18 4.33 11.70
N GLY A 92 -1.49 5.47 11.60
CA GLY A 92 -0.03 5.49 11.66
C GLY A 92 0.67 5.07 10.35
N ILE A 93 -0.08 4.97 9.23
CA ILE A 93 0.48 4.60 7.93
C ILE A 93 1.13 5.81 7.28
N THR A 94 2.40 5.67 6.89
CA THR A 94 3.11 6.60 6.02
C THR A 94 3.80 5.84 4.89
N ALA A 95 4.15 6.53 3.80
CA ALA A 95 4.97 5.99 2.73
C ALA A 95 5.98 7.04 2.26
N ARG A 96 7.09 6.59 1.67
CA ARG A 96 8.11 7.49 1.14
C ARG A 96 8.34 7.24 -0.33
N TYR A 97 8.35 8.32 -1.10
CA TYR A 97 8.84 8.32 -2.47
C TYR A 97 10.25 8.87 -2.49
N PHE A 98 11.22 8.02 -2.86
CA PHE A 98 12.64 8.37 -2.92
C PHE A 98 13.05 8.76 -4.33
N PHE A 99 13.82 9.83 -4.43
CA PHE A 99 14.29 10.39 -5.70
C PHE A 99 15.73 10.87 -5.58
N SER A 100 16.40 11.01 -6.71
CA SER A 100 17.76 11.55 -6.80
C SER A 100 17.76 13.02 -7.20
N ILE A 101 18.76 13.75 -6.74
CA ILE A 101 19.07 15.11 -7.20
C ILE A 101 20.49 15.21 -7.75
N GLU A 102 21.12 14.06 -8.05
CA GLU A 102 22.51 14.02 -8.51
C GLU A 102 22.70 14.86 -9.78
N GLU A 103 21.79 14.73 -10.74
CA GLU A 103 21.83 15.46 -12.00
C GLU A 103 21.68 16.99 -11.84
N LEU A 104 20.96 17.43 -10.80
CA LEU A 104 20.74 18.86 -10.55
C LEU A 104 22.01 19.57 -10.08
N SER A 105 22.91 18.85 -9.44
CA SER A 105 24.16 19.38 -8.88
C SER A 105 25.09 19.96 -9.96
N ASP A 106 25.10 19.36 -11.15
CA ASP A 106 25.88 19.83 -12.32
C ASP A 106 25.44 21.22 -12.79
N TYR A 107 24.22 21.63 -12.45
CA TYR A 107 23.63 22.92 -12.81
C TYR A 107 23.55 23.89 -11.62
N SER A 108 24.28 23.59 -10.53
CA SER A 108 24.30 24.39 -9.29
C SER A 108 22.92 24.50 -8.64
N GLN A 109 22.12 23.47 -8.76
CA GLN A 109 20.85 23.30 -8.10
C GLN A 109 20.95 22.24 -6.98
N ASP A 110 20.05 22.30 -6.05
CA ASP A 110 19.96 21.38 -4.92
C ASP A 110 18.50 21.06 -4.59
N ILE A 111 18.25 20.36 -3.50
CA ILE A 111 16.91 19.96 -3.06
C ILE A 111 15.91 21.12 -2.97
N SER A 112 16.37 22.35 -2.70
CA SER A 112 15.50 23.54 -2.62
C SER A 112 14.91 23.96 -3.97
N ASN A 113 15.44 23.41 -5.07
CA ASN A 113 14.93 23.64 -6.42
C ASN A 113 13.91 22.56 -6.86
N VAL A 114 13.57 21.64 -5.97
CA VAL A 114 12.52 20.64 -6.20
C VAL A 114 11.29 20.99 -5.36
N THR A 115 10.15 21.09 -6.01
CA THR A 115 8.86 21.35 -5.35
C THR A 115 7.96 20.14 -5.49
N VAL A 116 7.06 19.97 -4.51
CA VAL A 116 6.03 18.92 -4.52
C VAL A 116 4.66 19.57 -4.70
N GLU A 117 3.88 19.05 -5.63
CA GLU A 117 2.49 19.44 -5.81
C GLU A 117 1.57 18.23 -5.68
N VAL A 118 0.46 18.39 -4.96
CA VAL A 118 -0.60 17.37 -4.89
C VAL A 118 -1.64 17.69 -5.95
N TYR A 119 -1.87 16.75 -6.85
CA TYR A 119 -2.83 16.88 -7.95
C TYR A 119 -4.18 16.24 -7.64
N TYR A 120 -4.17 15.19 -6.84
CA TYR A 120 -5.37 14.51 -6.38
C TYR A 120 -5.10 13.86 -5.02
N ASP A 121 -6.09 13.92 -4.15
CA ASP A 121 -6.11 13.26 -2.85
C ASP A 121 -7.51 12.65 -2.65
N GLU A 122 -7.59 11.32 -2.68
CA GLU A 122 -8.84 10.61 -2.44
C GLU A 122 -9.33 10.84 -1.01
N GLY A 123 -8.41 10.89 -0.04
CA GLY A 123 -8.73 11.16 1.36
C GLY A 123 -9.51 12.45 1.52
N ASP A 124 -9.01 13.56 0.96
CA ASP A 124 -9.69 14.85 1.00
C ASP A 124 -10.99 14.84 0.19
N SER A 125 -10.95 14.33 -1.06
CA SER A 125 -12.06 14.45 -1.99
C SER A 125 -13.25 13.54 -1.66
N ALA A 126 -13.00 12.32 -1.15
CA ALA A 126 -14.04 11.34 -0.88
C ALA A 126 -14.46 11.28 0.60
N TYR A 127 -13.54 11.58 1.51
CA TYR A 127 -13.75 11.38 2.95
C TYR A 127 -13.61 12.67 3.76
N GLY A 128 -13.07 13.74 3.19
CA GLY A 128 -12.73 14.98 3.93
C GLY A 128 -11.54 14.80 4.88
N GLU A 129 -10.66 13.86 4.56
CA GLU A 129 -9.49 13.44 5.32
C GLU A 129 -8.22 13.72 4.48
N ALA A 130 -7.76 14.98 4.49
CA ALA A 130 -6.62 15.39 3.68
C ALA A 130 -5.32 14.69 4.09
N THR A 131 -4.64 14.11 3.12
CA THR A 131 -3.32 13.50 3.28
C THR A 131 -2.25 14.59 3.43
N THR A 132 -1.30 14.40 4.34
CA THR A 132 -0.18 15.33 4.46
C THR A 132 0.98 14.85 3.59
N VAL A 133 1.55 15.73 2.77
CA VAL A 133 2.77 15.47 2.00
C VAL A 133 3.86 16.42 2.45
N SER A 134 5.02 15.89 2.80
CA SER A 134 6.14 16.72 3.25
C SER A 134 6.78 17.48 2.09
N ASP A 135 7.47 18.57 2.42
CA ASP A 135 8.49 19.10 1.51
C ASP A 135 9.60 18.04 1.29
N PRO A 136 10.40 18.15 0.19
CA PRO A 136 11.56 17.30 -0.03
C PRO A 136 12.52 17.29 1.14
N GLN A 137 12.99 16.11 1.54
CA GLN A 137 13.91 15.88 2.65
C GLN A 137 15.12 15.07 2.17
N VAL A 138 16.30 15.36 2.73
CA VAL A 138 17.51 14.60 2.42
C VAL A 138 17.48 13.27 3.15
N TRP A 139 17.67 12.17 2.41
CA TRP A 139 17.88 10.82 2.94
C TRP A 139 19.36 10.49 3.08
N ASN A 140 20.10 10.62 2.01
CA ASN A 140 21.53 10.36 1.95
C ASN A 140 22.21 11.47 1.15
N GLU A 141 22.93 12.36 1.83
CA GLU A 141 23.60 13.52 1.23
C GLU A 141 24.75 13.10 0.30
N ASP A 142 25.48 12.03 0.66
CA ASP A 142 26.64 11.56 -0.11
C ASP A 142 26.22 10.95 -1.47
N GLU A 143 25.03 10.40 -1.56
CA GLU A 143 24.48 9.78 -2.76
C GLU A 143 23.42 10.67 -3.46
N GLY A 144 23.15 11.86 -2.93
CA GLY A 144 22.15 12.77 -3.49
C GLY A 144 20.71 12.23 -3.41
N ILE A 145 20.44 11.28 -2.51
CA ILE A 145 19.10 10.67 -2.37
C ILE A 145 18.26 11.49 -1.41
N CYS A 146 17.08 11.84 -1.89
CA CYS A 146 16.06 12.60 -1.17
C CYS A 146 14.75 11.80 -1.13
N TYR A 147 13.79 12.26 -0.33
CA TYR A 147 12.46 11.67 -0.29
C TYR A 147 11.39 12.73 0.02
N VAL A 148 10.16 12.38 -0.30
CA VAL A 148 8.96 13.00 0.25
C VAL A 148 8.20 11.97 1.04
N GLU A 149 7.68 12.36 2.21
CA GLU A 149 6.83 11.50 3.02
C GLU A 149 5.36 11.84 2.78
N ILE A 150 4.58 10.81 2.55
CA ILE A 150 3.14 10.87 2.38
C ILE A 150 2.55 10.26 3.65
N ASP A 151 1.77 11.05 4.36
CA ASP A 151 1.32 10.76 5.72
C ASP A 151 -0.21 10.66 5.79
N TRP A 152 -0.70 9.45 6.03
CA TRP A 152 -2.09 9.12 6.33
C TRP A 152 -2.32 8.78 7.80
N SER A 153 -1.32 9.02 8.67
CA SER A 153 -1.34 8.57 10.06
C SER A 153 -2.49 9.12 10.90
N ALA A 154 -3.11 10.21 10.45
CA ALA A 154 -4.27 10.81 11.11
C ALA A 154 -5.58 10.02 10.92
N PHE A 155 -5.60 9.03 10.02
CA PHE A 155 -6.82 8.31 9.64
C PHE A 155 -6.69 6.82 9.92
N GLU A 156 -7.83 6.16 10.10
CA GLU A 156 -7.93 4.71 10.08
C GLU A 156 -8.23 4.25 8.66
N ILE A 157 -7.29 3.52 8.05
CA ILE A 157 -7.42 3.00 6.69
C ILE A 157 -7.76 1.52 6.71
N TYR A 158 -8.75 1.14 5.92
CA TYR A 158 -9.03 -0.19 5.44
C TYR A 158 -9.45 -0.11 3.97
N GLY A 159 -8.97 -1.04 3.15
CA GLY A 159 -9.08 -0.94 1.70
C GLY A 159 -7.93 -0.11 1.12
N ASN A 160 -8.21 0.89 0.31
CA ASN A 160 -7.17 1.68 -0.33
C ASN A 160 -7.35 3.19 -0.13
N ARG A 161 -6.25 3.92 -0.31
CA ARG A 161 -6.22 5.38 -0.42
C ARG A 161 -5.23 5.78 -1.50
N GLU A 162 -5.73 6.56 -2.44
CA GLU A 162 -4.97 7.07 -3.59
C GLU A 162 -4.55 8.52 -3.37
N ILE A 163 -3.33 8.85 -3.75
CA ILE A 163 -2.83 10.22 -3.87
C ILE A 163 -2.02 10.36 -5.16
N GLN A 164 -2.16 11.50 -5.83
CA GLN A 164 -1.34 11.84 -6.98
C GLN A 164 -0.49 13.06 -6.65
N ILE A 165 0.83 12.89 -6.74
CA ILE A 165 1.82 13.95 -6.49
C ILE A 165 2.68 14.17 -7.72
N ALA A 166 3.29 15.34 -7.81
CA ALA A 166 4.37 15.61 -8.74
C ALA A 166 5.57 16.23 -8.03
N LEU A 167 6.75 15.68 -8.31
CA LEU A 167 8.05 16.28 -8.03
C LEU A 167 8.43 17.10 -9.24
N ILE A 168 8.71 18.40 -9.05
CA ILE A 168 8.95 19.35 -10.13
C ILE A 168 10.27 20.05 -9.89
N ALA A 169 11.21 19.88 -10.82
CA ALA A 169 12.49 20.61 -10.79
C ALA A 169 12.35 21.99 -11.42
N GLU A 170 12.89 23.00 -10.77
CA GLU A 170 13.00 24.35 -11.32
C GLU A 170 13.92 24.40 -12.54
N GLN A 171 13.71 25.38 -13.41
CA GLN A 171 14.64 25.64 -14.50
C GLN A 171 15.97 26.19 -13.98
N ALA A 172 17.07 25.66 -14.50
CA ALA A 172 18.42 26.14 -14.24
C ALA A 172 18.72 27.45 -14.99
N GLY A 173 19.93 27.94 -14.86
CA GLY A 173 20.38 29.19 -15.49
C GLY A 173 20.37 29.19 -17.02
N ASP A 174 20.27 28.03 -17.66
CA ASP A 174 20.14 27.82 -19.10
C ASP A 174 18.68 27.74 -19.59
N TYR A 175 17.73 27.95 -18.68
CA TYR A 175 16.27 27.90 -18.91
C TYR A 175 15.74 26.51 -19.23
N ALA A 176 16.48 25.44 -18.92
CA ALA A 176 16.03 24.07 -18.99
C ALA A 176 15.92 23.47 -17.58
N SER A 177 15.01 22.56 -17.40
CA SER A 177 15.03 21.66 -16.26
C SER A 177 15.86 20.44 -16.62
N HIS A 178 16.54 19.87 -15.66
CA HIS A 178 17.48 18.78 -15.85
C HIS A 178 17.10 17.56 -14.99
N TRP A 179 15.81 17.37 -14.78
CA TRP A 179 15.28 16.25 -14.03
C TRP A 179 15.42 14.94 -14.78
N ASP A 180 15.92 13.89 -14.15
CA ASP A 180 15.98 12.53 -14.70
C ASP A 180 15.22 11.54 -13.84
N PRO A 181 13.96 11.22 -14.15
CA PRO A 181 13.17 10.28 -13.34
C PRO A 181 13.74 8.85 -13.33
N ASN A 182 14.65 8.50 -14.26
CA ASN A 182 15.16 7.13 -14.35
C ASN A 182 16.22 6.81 -13.28
N ASN A 183 16.76 7.80 -12.58
CA ASN A 183 17.69 7.62 -11.48
C ASN A 183 16.99 7.63 -10.11
N ASP A 184 15.67 7.87 -10.09
CA ASP A 184 14.86 7.82 -8.86
C ASP A 184 14.66 6.40 -8.37
N TRP A 185 14.98 6.14 -7.11
CA TRP A 185 14.77 4.82 -6.48
C TRP A 185 13.33 4.34 -6.62
N SER A 186 12.37 5.18 -6.25
CA SER A 186 10.96 4.83 -6.25
C SER A 186 10.32 4.81 -7.63
N HIS A 187 11.02 5.25 -8.69
CA HIS A 187 10.58 5.11 -10.08
C HIS A 187 10.87 3.69 -10.64
N THR A 188 11.70 2.91 -9.92
CA THR A 188 12.05 1.55 -10.34
C THR A 188 10.80 0.67 -10.46
N ASP A 189 10.68 -0.03 -11.59
CA ASP A 189 9.60 -0.97 -11.90
C ASP A 189 8.17 -0.40 -11.90
N ILE A 190 8.01 0.93 -11.81
CA ILE A 190 6.72 1.59 -11.98
C ILE A 190 6.51 1.93 -13.47
N THR A 191 5.28 1.74 -13.94
CA THR A 191 4.89 2.04 -15.32
C THR A 191 3.63 2.90 -15.36
N SER A 192 3.10 3.17 -16.55
CA SER A 192 1.80 3.83 -16.73
C SER A 192 0.59 2.97 -16.35
N THR A 193 0.82 1.74 -15.90
CA THR A 193 -0.21 0.86 -15.34
C THR A 193 0.11 0.65 -13.87
N GLU A 194 -0.90 0.81 -13.01
CA GLU A 194 -0.75 0.60 -11.58
C GLU A 194 -0.29 -0.84 -11.28
N SER A 195 0.69 -0.94 -10.41
CA SER A 195 1.21 -2.21 -9.90
C SER A 195 1.80 -2.03 -8.51
N ALA A 196 1.71 -3.08 -7.69
CA ALA A 196 2.40 -3.11 -6.40
C ALA A 196 3.91 -2.95 -6.61
N THR A 197 4.57 -2.21 -5.72
CA THR A 197 6.01 -1.96 -5.76
C THR A 197 6.61 -1.99 -4.38
N GLU A 198 7.80 -2.58 -4.26
CA GLU A 198 8.61 -2.55 -3.03
C GLU A 198 9.46 -1.27 -2.92
N TYR A 199 9.57 -0.49 -4.00
CA TYR A 199 10.40 0.72 -4.06
C TYR A 199 9.70 1.98 -3.52
N ILE A 200 8.46 1.87 -3.09
CA ILE A 200 7.74 2.87 -2.29
C ILE A 200 7.48 2.24 -0.92
N PRO A 201 8.46 2.29 0.01
CA PRO A 201 8.33 1.65 1.31
C PRO A 201 7.21 2.28 2.14
N VAL A 202 6.52 1.40 2.85
CA VAL A 202 5.41 1.73 3.74
C VAL A 202 5.85 1.53 5.18
N TYR A 203 5.48 2.47 6.03
CA TYR A 203 5.80 2.46 7.45
C TYR A 203 4.51 2.43 8.27
N LEU A 204 4.57 1.74 9.40
CA LEU A 204 3.51 1.72 10.39
C LEU A 204 4.08 2.23 11.72
N ASP A 205 3.50 3.29 12.26
CA ASP A 205 3.98 3.98 13.46
C ASP A 205 5.47 4.37 13.41
N GLY A 206 5.99 4.61 12.20
CA GLY A 206 7.38 5.00 11.94
C GLY A 206 8.35 3.84 11.71
N ASP A 207 7.95 2.61 11.91
CA ASP A 207 8.74 1.42 11.61
C ASP A 207 8.48 0.95 10.17
N LEU A 208 9.53 0.55 9.46
CA LEU A 208 9.42 -0.02 8.12
C LEU A 208 8.58 -1.30 8.18
N TYR A 209 7.43 -1.29 7.51
CA TYR A 209 6.50 -2.41 7.49
C TYR A 209 6.63 -3.24 6.20
N ASN A 210 6.67 -2.60 5.06
CA ASN A 210 6.76 -3.25 3.75
C ASN A 210 7.60 -2.42 2.79
N GLY A 211 8.25 -3.08 1.83
CA GLY A 211 9.12 -2.44 0.85
C GLY A 211 10.57 -2.36 1.29
N ILE A 212 11.37 -1.68 0.48
CA ILE A 212 12.82 -1.53 0.67
C ILE A 212 13.24 -0.06 0.53
N GLU A 213 14.15 0.34 1.40
CA GLU A 213 14.78 1.66 1.38
C GLU A 213 16.05 1.65 0.51
N PRO A 214 16.45 2.78 -0.11
CA PRO A 214 17.69 2.89 -0.86
C PRO A 214 18.93 2.79 0.00
#